data_02343eb2fa3297f24abd3054784db093
#
_entry.id   02343eb2fa3297f24abd3054784db093
#
_cell.length_a   1.000
_cell.length_b   1.000
_cell.length_c   1.000
_cell.angle_alpha   90.00
_cell.angle_beta   90.00
_cell.angle_gamma   90.00
#
_symmetry.space_group_name_H-M   'P 1'
#
loop_
_entity.id
_entity.type
_entity.pdbx_description
1 polymer ?
#
loop_
_entity_poly.entity_id
_entity_poly.type
_entity_poly.pdbx_seq_one_letter_code
_entity_poly.pdbx_strand_id
1 'polypeptide(L)'
;MKDKNDLNKWWENSIIDMKPGEIKFRGQHIQDLIGNLSFSQMIWLMLRGETPSKEQSELLEAALVAGVDHGPQAPSIAAARMAATCGLSLNNVIATGVNMLGDVHGGAGEQCAELYYSIDNMMKDGENLSLIHI
;
A
#
# COMPACT_ATOMS: atom_id res chain seq x y z
N MET A 1 -32.84 -21.60 0.71
CA MET A 1 -32.71 -20.17 1.04
C MET A 1 -31.43 -20.05 1.88
N LYS A 2 -30.42 -19.28 1.44
CA LYS A 2 -29.25 -18.99 2.30
C LYS A 2 -29.73 -18.21 3.52
N ASP A 3 -29.26 -18.60 4.69
CA ASP A 3 -29.61 -17.97 5.96
C ASP A 3 -29.21 -16.50 5.92
N LYS A 4 -30.06 -15.60 6.43
CA LYS A 4 -29.76 -14.16 6.50
C LYS A 4 -28.48 -13.87 7.30
N ASN A 5 -28.14 -14.75 8.26
CA ASN A 5 -26.87 -14.68 9.01
C ASN A 5 -25.63 -14.93 8.14
N ASP A 6 -25.72 -15.80 7.11
CA ASP A 6 -24.63 -16.06 6.18
C ASP A 6 -24.35 -14.87 5.24
N LEU A 7 -25.40 -14.10 4.90
CA LEU A 7 -25.23 -12.90 4.08
C LEU A 7 -24.59 -11.73 4.84
N ASN A 8 -24.88 -11.60 6.12
CA ASN A 8 -24.26 -10.57 6.97
C ASN A 8 -22.76 -10.85 7.16
N LYS A 9 -22.37 -12.10 7.40
CA LYS A 9 -20.95 -12.50 7.53
C LYS A 9 -20.11 -12.22 6.30
N TRP A 10 -20.72 -12.23 5.09
CA TRP A 10 -20.02 -11.90 3.86
C TRP A 10 -19.44 -10.48 3.84
N TRP A 11 -20.08 -9.54 4.55
CA TRP A 11 -19.67 -8.14 4.61
C TRP A 11 -18.85 -7.80 5.86
N GLU A 12 -18.66 -8.75 6.77
CA GLU A 12 -17.83 -8.56 7.96
C GLU A 12 -16.36 -8.50 7.58
N ASN A 13 -15.65 -7.52 8.14
CA ASN A 13 -14.21 -7.39 8.04
C ASN A 13 -13.65 -6.77 9.32
N SER A 14 -12.34 -6.91 9.53
CA SER A 14 -11.64 -6.38 10.72
C SER A 14 -11.13 -4.96 10.56
N ILE A 15 -11.42 -4.31 9.44
CA ILE A 15 -10.83 -3.00 9.08
C ILE A 15 -11.78 -1.87 9.41
N ILE A 16 -13.05 -2.03 9.04
CA ILE A 16 -14.06 -0.97 9.18
C ILE A 16 -15.29 -1.49 9.92
N ASP A 17 -15.78 -0.70 10.88
CA ASP A 17 -17.13 -0.83 11.47
C ASP A 17 -17.91 0.44 11.14
N MET A 18 -19.02 0.27 10.41
CA MET A 18 -19.83 1.37 9.92
C MET A 18 -21.28 1.16 10.33
N LYS A 19 -21.81 2.11 11.10
CA LYS A 19 -23.22 2.19 11.53
C LYS A 19 -23.75 3.60 11.31
N PRO A 20 -25.05 3.80 11.24
CA PRO A 20 -25.61 5.13 11.16
C PRO A 20 -25.10 6.04 12.29
N GLY A 21 -24.39 7.13 11.91
CA GLY A 21 -23.79 8.07 12.85
C GLY A 21 -22.47 7.65 13.49
N GLU A 22 -21.93 6.47 13.18
CA GLU A 22 -20.65 5.99 13.71
C GLU A 22 -19.84 5.29 12.63
N ILE A 23 -18.61 5.73 12.43
CA ILE A 23 -17.61 5.08 11.54
C ILE A 23 -16.33 4.87 12.34
N LYS A 24 -15.84 3.64 12.33
CA LYS A 24 -14.55 3.28 12.96
C LYS A 24 -13.64 2.60 11.94
N PHE A 25 -12.37 2.97 11.96
CA PHE A 25 -11.28 2.27 11.26
C PHE A 25 -10.36 1.62 12.29
N ARG A 26 -10.17 0.31 12.19
CA ARG A 26 -9.36 -0.47 13.16
C ARG A 26 -9.75 -0.17 14.62
N GLY A 27 -11.06 0.01 14.88
CA GLY A 27 -11.62 0.31 16.21
C GLY A 27 -11.55 1.77 16.64
N GLN A 28 -10.89 2.67 15.90
CA GLN A 28 -10.77 4.10 16.19
C GLN A 28 -11.82 4.89 15.45
N HIS A 29 -12.47 5.86 16.11
CA HIS A 29 -13.49 6.70 15.48
C HIS A 29 -12.87 7.61 14.42
N ILE A 30 -13.52 7.72 13.25
CA ILE A 30 -13.01 8.53 12.13
C ILE A 30 -12.80 10.00 12.51
N GLN A 31 -13.65 10.56 13.35
CA GLN A 31 -13.53 11.95 13.80
C GLN A 31 -12.27 12.20 14.65
N ASP A 32 -11.77 11.15 15.33
CA ASP A 32 -10.54 11.24 16.11
C ASP A 32 -9.28 11.09 15.23
N LEU A 33 -9.44 10.56 14.02
CA LEU A 33 -8.35 10.37 13.04
C LEU A 33 -8.20 11.58 12.12
N ILE A 34 -9.32 12.21 11.72
CA ILE A 34 -9.33 13.37 10.83
C ILE A 34 -8.62 14.54 11.50
N GLY A 35 -7.57 15.05 10.85
CA GLY A 35 -6.77 16.16 11.34
C GLY A 35 -5.70 15.78 12.36
N ASN A 36 -5.71 14.53 12.86
CA ASN A 36 -4.71 14.04 13.83
C ASN A 36 -3.72 13.06 13.21
N LEU A 37 -4.10 12.33 12.15
CA LEU A 37 -3.20 11.48 11.39
C LEU A 37 -2.87 12.07 10.02
N SER A 38 -1.61 11.89 9.58
CA SER A 38 -1.22 12.11 8.20
C SER A 38 -1.75 10.97 7.30
N PHE A 39 -1.70 11.16 5.98
CA PHE A 39 -2.16 10.13 5.04
C PHE A 39 -1.30 8.86 5.12
N SER A 40 0.01 8.98 5.26
CA SER A 40 0.91 7.83 5.47
C SER A 40 0.61 7.09 6.77
N GLN A 41 0.33 7.79 7.87
CA GLN A 41 -0.10 7.19 9.13
C GLN A 41 -1.42 6.45 9.00
N MET A 42 -2.36 7.01 8.23
CA MET A 42 -3.64 6.34 7.97
C MET A 42 -3.45 5.06 7.13
N ILE A 43 -2.59 5.09 6.11
CA ILE A 43 -2.22 3.89 5.33
C ILE A 43 -1.65 2.82 6.27
N TRP A 44 -0.71 3.20 7.14
CA TRP A 44 -0.12 2.29 8.12
C TRP A 44 -1.19 1.66 9.03
N LEU A 45 -2.04 2.49 9.64
CA LEU A 45 -3.14 2.02 10.50
C LEU A 45 -4.04 1.02 9.78
N MET A 46 -4.42 1.30 8.53
CA MET A 46 -5.28 0.40 7.75
C MET A 46 -4.61 -0.95 7.47
N LEU A 47 -3.31 -0.97 7.18
CA LEU A 47 -2.56 -2.19 6.85
C LEU A 47 -2.14 -2.98 8.10
N ARG A 48 -1.64 -2.29 9.13
CA ARG A 48 -1.04 -2.92 10.31
C ARG A 48 -2.01 -3.05 11.51
N GLY A 49 -3.05 -2.23 11.57
CA GLY A 49 -4.04 -2.21 12.65
C GLY A 49 -3.62 -1.39 13.88
N GLU A 50 -2.48 -0.73 13.83
CA GLU A 50 -1.89 0.09 14.89
C GLU A 50 -1.38 1.42 14.33
N THR A 51 -1.29 2.45 15.18
CA THR A 51 -0.69 3.72 14.81
C THR A 51 0.84 3.55 14.73
N PRO A 52 1.50 4.04 13.67
CA PRO A 52 2.94 3.92 13.52
C PRO A 52 3.70 4.77 14.54
N SER A 53 4.96 4.41 14.85
CA SER A 53 5.90 5.32 15.48
C SER A 53 6.23 6.50 14.54
N LYS A 54 6.88 7.52 15.07
CA LYS A 54 7.32 8.67 14.27
C LYS A 54 8.25 8.22 13.14
N GLU A 55 9.23 7.38 13.46
CA GLU A 55 10.23 6.88 12.49
C GLU A 55 9.58 6.01 11.40
N GLN A 56 8.63 5.15 11.78
CA GLN A 56 7.86 4.34 10.83
C GLN A 56 7.02 5.21 9.90
N SER A 57 6.40 6.26 10.45
CA SER A 57 5.61 7.22 9.66
C SER A 57 6.48 7.99 8.67
N GLU A 58 7.63 8.50 9.11
CA GLU A 58 8.57 9.25 8.29
C GLU A 58 9.17 8.37 7.17
N LEU A 59 9.49 7.11 7.48
CA LEU A 59 10.01 6.17 6.49
C LEU A 59 8.95 5.83 5.43
N LEU A 60 7.71 5.55 5.84
CA LEU A 60 6.62 5.28 4.89
C LEU A 60 6.33 6.50 4.02
N GLU A 61 6.29 7.70 4.60
CA GLU A 61 6.11 8.95 3.86
C GLU A 61 7.21 9.13 2.81
N ALA A 62 8.48 8.93 3.19
CA ALA A 62 9.62 9.01 2.27
C ALA A 62 9.49 8.01 1.10
N ALA A 63 9.08 6.77 1.39
CA ALA A 63 8.86 5.75 0.36
C ALA A 63 7.72 6.13 -0.59
N LEU A 64 6.61 6.65 -0.08
CA LEU A 64 5.48 7.10 -0.90
C LEU A 64 5.86 8.29 -1.78
N VAL A 65 6.61 9.25 -1.24
CA VAL A 65 7.11 10.41 -2.00
C VAL A 65 8.07 9.96 -3.10
N ALA A 66 8.99 9.04 -2.80
CA ALA A 66 9.93 8.51 -3.78
C ALA A 66 9.23 7.73 -4.91
N GLY A 67 8.12 7.06 -4.60
CA GLY A 67 7.35 6.26 -5.55
C GLY A 67 6.23 7.00 -6.28
N VAL A 68 6.09 8.31 -6.11
CA VAL A 68 4.90 9.04 -6.59
C VAL A 68 4.77 9.09 -8.12
N ASP A 69 5.88 9.14 -8.84
CA ASP A 69 5.90 9.13 -10.31
C ASP A 69 7.25 8.63 -10.85
N HIS A 70 7.22 7.79 -11.87
CA HIS A 70 8.39 7.25 -12.57
C HIS A 70 8.57 7.80 -14.00
N GLY A 71 7.79 8.79 -14.37
CA GLY A 71 7.85 9.42 -15.67
C GLY A 71 7.09 8.66 -16.78
N PRO A 72 6.97 9.31 -17.97
CA PRO A 72 6.06 8.85 -19.03
C PRO A 72 6.50 7.56 -19.74
N GLN A 73 7.74 7.13 -19.59
CA GLN A 73 8.27 5.92 -20.22
C GLN A 73 8.06 4.64 -19.38
N ALA A 74 7.57 4.76 -18.14
CA ALA A 74 7.19 3.59 -17.36
C ALA A 74 6.11 2.80 -18.12
N PRO A 75 6.22 1.45 -18.22
CA PRO A 75 5.29 0.64 -19.01
C PRO A 75 3.82 0.87 -18.66
N SER A 76 3.47 0.97 -17.37
CA SER A 76 2.11 1.26 -16.91
C SER A 76 1.60 2.62 -17.37
N ILE A 77 2.43 3.66 -17.29
CA ILE A 77 2.08 5.01 -17.70
C ILE A 77 1.95 5.08 -19.22
N ALA A 78 2.86 4.44 -19.97
CA ALA A 78 2.79 4.38 -21.42
C ALA A 78 1.50 3.67 -21.90
N ALA A 79 1.14 2.54 -21.30
CA ALA A 79 -0.10 1.82 -21.60
C ALA A 79 -1.35 2.65 -21.27
N ALA A 80 -1.37 3.30 -20.10
CA ALA A 80 -2.47 4.20 -19.73
C ALA A 80 -2.64 5.36 -20.71
N ARG A 81 -1.53 5.99 -21.14
CA ARG A 81 -1.56 7.06 -22.14
C ARG A 81 -2.08 6.58 -23.49
N MET A 82 -1.65 5.41 -23.96
CA MET A 82 -2.19 4.81 -25.18
C MET A 82 -3.69 4.54 -25.07
N ALA A 83 -4.14 3.97 -23.95
CA ALA A 83 -5.55 3.74 -23.69
C ALA A 83 -6.37 5.04 -23.73
N ALA A 84 -5.84 6.14 -23.18
CA ALA A 84 -6.47 7.46 -23.26
C ALA A 84 -6.62 7.96 -24.71
N THR A 85 -5.61 7.76 -25.56
CA THR A 85 -5.70 8.13 -26.98
C THR A 85 -6.70 7.31 -27.77
N CYS A 86 -7.05 6.11 -27.29
CA CYS A 86 -8.12 5.28 -27.86
C CYS A 86 -9.52 5.73 -27.43
N GLY A 87 -9.65 6.79 -26.63
CA GLY A 87 -10.94 7.30 -26.19
C GLY A 87 -11.55 6.58 -24.99
N LEU A 88 -10.75 5.80 -24.24
CA LEU A 88 -11.23 5.15 -23.03
C LEU A 88 -11.49 6.19 -21.92
N SER A 89 -12.50 5.94 -21.10
CA SER A 89 -12.78 6.75 -19.92
C SER A 89 -11.70 6.57 -18.84
N LEU A 90 -11.58 7.56 -17.95
CA LEU A 90 -10.50 7.65 -16.95
C LEU A 90 -10.33 6.39 -16.09
N ASN A 91 -11.45 5.79 -15.66
CA ASN A 91 -11.43 4.55 -14.89
C ASN A 91 -10.76 3.39 -15.65
N ASN A 92 -11.05 3.24 -16.95
CA ASN A 92 -10.44 2.21 -17.80
C ASN A 92 -8.97 2.51 -18.11
N VAL A 93 -8.61 3.79 -18.26
CA VAL A 93 -7.23 4.23 -18.43
C VAL A 93 -6.40 3.87 -17.20
N ILE A 94 -6.90 4.19 -15.99
CA ILE A 94 -6.25 3.81 -14.72
C ILE A 94 -6.14 2.29 -14.59
N ALA A 95 -7.22 1.56 -14.85
CA ALA A 95 -7.23 0.10 -14.79
C ALA A 95 -6.19 -0.51 -15.74
N THR A 96 -6.04 0.03 -16.95
CA THR A 96 -5.02 -0.42 -17.92
C THR A 96 -3.62 -0.26 -17.35
N GLY A 97 -3.32 0.89 -16.71
CA GLY A 97 -2.03 1.12 -16.07
C GLY A 97 -1.79 0.15 -14.91
N VAL A 98 -2.77 -0.03 -14.04
CA VAL A 98 -2.67 -0.94 -12.89
C VAL A 98 -2.47 -2.40 -13.34
N ASN A 99 -3.15 -2.84 -14.40
CA ASN A 99 -3.01 -4.19 -14.96
C ASN A 99 -1.62 -4.50 -15.54
N MET A 100 -0.78 -3.48 -15.73
CA MET A 100 0.62 -3.66 -16.15
C MET A 100 1.58 -3.95 -14.99
N LEU A 101 1.11 -3.81 -13.74
CA LEU A 101 1.93 -4.06 -12.56
C LEU A 101 2.02 -5.56 -12.29
N GLY A 102 3.22 -6.02 -11.95
CA GLY A 102 3.53 -7.41 -11.61
C GLY A 102 4.91 -7.50 -10.97
N ASP A 103 5.44 -8.70 -10.87
CA ASP A 103 6.69 -9.00 -10.15
C ASP A 103 7.92 -8.27 -10.73
N VAL A 104 7.89 -7.93 -12.02
CA VAL A 104 8.98 -7.20 -12.68
C VAL A 104 8.71 -5.70 -12.69
N HIS A 105 7.54 -5.28 -13.19
CA HIS A 105 7.14 -3.88 -13.21
C HIS A 105 6.24 -3.57 -12.02
N GLY A 106 6.81 -3.04 -10.97
CA GLY A 106 6.16 -2.79 -9.67
C GLY A 106 6.76 -3.60 -8.51
N GLY A 107 7.60 -4.62 -8.79
CA GLY A 107 8.21 -5.50 -7.78
C GLY A 107 9.42 -4.92 -7.05
N ALA A 108 9.91 -3.73 -7.42
CA ALA A 108 11.13 -3.15 -6.83
C ALA A 108 11.06 -2.97 -5.30
N GLY A 109 9.89 -2.69 -4.76
CA GLY A 109 9.68 -2.56 -3.31
C GLY A 109 9.84 -3.89 -2.57
N GLU A 110 9.34 -4.98 -3.14
CA GLU A 110 9.51 -6.33 -2.61
C GLU A 110 10.97 -6.77 -2.66
N GLN A 111 11.65 -6.58 -3.80
CA GLN A 111 13.07 -6.87 -3.96
C GLN A 111 13.94 -6.08 -2.96
N CYS A 112 13.60 -4.82 -2.70
CA CYS A 112 14.26 -4.00 -1.69
C CYS A 112 14.05 -4.57 -0.28
N ALA A 113 12.84 -5.01 0.06
CA ALA A 113 12.54 -5.62 1.35
C ALA A 113 13.31 -6.94 1.52
N GLU A 114 13.35 -7.79 0.50
CA GLU A 114 14.13 -9.04 0.49
C GLU A 114 15.62 -8.79 0.76
N LEU A 115 16.19 -7.75 0.12
CA LEU A 115 17.57 -7.35 0.36
C LEU A 115 17.80 -6.96 1.82
N TYR A 116 16.92 -6.13 2.41
CA TYR A 116 17.04 -5.76 3.81
C TYR A 116 16.92 -6.96 4.77
N TYR A 117 15.99 -7.88 4.51
CA TYR A 117 15.89 -9.12 5.30
C TYR A 117 17.14 -9.98 5.18
N SER A 118 17.72 -10.09 4.00
CA SER A 118 18.97 -10.80 3.79
C SER A 118 20.13 -10.20 4.59
N ILE A 119 20.28 -8.87 4.54
CA ILE A 119 21.29 -8.13 5.30
C ILE A 119 21.09 -8.32 6.81
N ASP A 120 19.87 -8.19 7.31
CA ASP A 120 19.55 -8.37 8.73
C ASP A 120 19.89 -9.78 9.23
N ASN A 121 19.63 -10.80 8.42
CA ASN A 121 19.99 -12.18 8.75
C ASN A 121 21.52 -12.36 8.79
N MET A 122 22.25 -11.86 7.80
CA MET A 122 23.72 -11.89 7.77
C MET A 122 24.33 -11.20 9.00
N MET A 123 23.76 -10.06 9.41
CA MET A 123 24.20 -9.35 10.64
C MET A 123 23.99 -10.20 11.89
N LYS A 124 22.84 -10.88 12.00
CA LYS A 124 22.54 -11.79 13.13
C LYS A 124 23.48 -12.98 13.19
N ASP A 125 23.92 -13.47 12.04
CA ASP A 125 24.86 -14.58 11.92
C ASP A 125 26.32 -14.13 12.13
N GLY A 126 26.57 -12.84 12.37
CA GLY A 126 27.88 -12.28 12.66
C GLY A 126 28.77 -12.08 11.44
N GLU A 127 28.19 -12.05 10.24
CA GLU A 127 28.92 -11.80 8.99
C GLU A 127 29.36 -10.33 8.89
N ASN A 128 30.52 -10.12 8.29
CA ASN A 128 31.06 -8.78 8.08
C ASN A 128 30.48 -8.17 6.80
N LEU A 129 29.53 -7.24 6.95
CA LEU A 129 28.86 -6.55 5.85
C LEU A 129 29.81 -5.80 4.89
N SER A 130 31.03 -5.45 5.34
CA SER A 130 32.02 -4.78 4.47
C SER A 130 32.53 -5.67 3.32
N LEU A 131 32.28 -6.97 3.38
CA LEU A 131 32.67 -7.95 2.35
C LEU A 131 31.54 -8.24 1.36
N ILE A 132 30.36 -7.68 1.57
CA ILE A 132 29.21 -7.83 0.68
C ILE A 132 29.32 -6.79 -0.42
N HIS A 133 29.73 -7.23 -1.60
CA HIS A 133 29.65 -6.42 -2.81
C HIS A 133 28.23 -6.49 -3.35
N ILE A 134 27.47 -5.43 -3.13
CA ILE A 134 26.16 -5.24 -3.75
C ILE A 134 26.35 -4.64 -5.15
#